data_a26133feb0cc2d40b56d68a056953fb9
#
_entry.id   a26133feb0cc2d40b56d68a056953fb9
#
_cell.length_a   1.000
_cell.length_b   1.000
_cell.length_c   1.000
_cell.angle_alpha   90.00
_cell.angle_beta   90.00
_cell.angle_gamma   90.00
#
_symmetry.space_group_name_H-M   'P 1'
#
loop_
_entity.id
_entity.type
_entity.pdbx_description
1 polymer ?
#
loop_
_entity_poly.entity_id
_entity_poly.type
_entity_poly.pdbx_seq_one_letter_code
_entity_poly.pdbx_strand_id
1 'polypeptide(L)'
;TTYASLVHTANGLNSFPQMEADKNINANVAALIAHLEVSKMLIFSKEKLNVLKDSLYQKWQNTNKQEFLASQGYALKVVSHVKEWMDADHYNQTRTMPKYTVDTNDASRWQPTPPAYMDAIEPHWNKIRPFLLQSADQFKPLPHPVFSLKKDSDFYKELLEVYAISKRITEKGDESEEVAIAKFWDCNPYVSVTRGHFMFATKKITPGAHWIGIVKIATQKTNANLMQTVNAYTKTSLAIADAFISCWDEKYSTNLIRPETLIHQNIDTDWLPILQTPPFPEYTSGHSVVSGAASVVLTTLFGDDFAFDDDTELQFGLPVRSFSSFYDASSEAAISRMYGGIHYRAAVDNGLEQGKILGHFIVQKIRKNNKQNRN
;
A
#
# COMPACT_ATOMS: atom_id res chain seq x y z
N THR A 1 -15.71 23.98 -3.12
CA THR A 1 -14.45 23.91 -2.32
C THR A 1 -13.74 22.58 -2.51
N THR A 2 -14.45 21.45 -2.48
CA THR A 2 -13.85 20.10 -2.62
C THR A 2 -13.42 19.82 -4.06
N TYR A 3 -14.20 20.28 -5.07
CA TYR A 3 -13.81 20.20 -6.47
C TYR A 3 -12.51 20.97 -6.72
N ALA A 4 -12.39 22.19 -6.19
CA ALA A 4 -11.16 22.96 -6.26
C ALA A 4 -9.97 22.22 -5.62
N SER A 5 -10.19 21.54 -4.48
CA SER A 5 -9.16 20.72 -3.84
C SER A 5 -8.68 19.54 -4.71
N LEU A 6 -9.58 18.89 -5.46
CA LEU A 6 -9.22 17.80 -6.38
C LEU A 6 -8.46 18.30 -7.61
N VAL A 7 -8.90 19.42 -8.21
CA VAL A 7 -8.19 20.07 -9.32
C VAL A 7 -6.78 20.48 -8.87
N HIS A 8 -6.64 21.04 -7.67
CA HIS A 8 -5.33 21.40 -7.13
C HIS A 8 -4.46 20.18 -6.82
N THR A 9 -5.05 19.07 -6.37
CA THR A 9 -4.32 17.81 -6.21
C THR A 9 -3.79 17.33 -7.55
N ALA A 10 -4.63 17.33 -8.60
CA ALA A 10 -4.23 16.96 -9.95
C ALA A 10 -3.09 17.85 -10.49
N ASN A 11 -3.17 19.15 -10.27
CA ASN A 11 -2.10 20.09 -10.66
C ASN A 11 -0.77 19.87 -9.92
N GLY A 12 -0.79 19.19 -8.77
CA GLY A 12 0.40 18.85 -8.00
C GLY A 12 1.04 17.50 -8.40
N LEU A 13 0.35 16.70 -9.21
CA LEU A 13 0.85 15.42 -9.66
C LEU A 13 1.94 15.58 -10.73
N ASN A 14 2.94 14.73 -10.65
CA ASN A 14 4.05 14.74 -11.60
C ASN A 14 3.55 14.42 -13.01
N SER A 15 3.83 15.30 -13.94
CA SER A 15 3.48 15.16 -15.37
C SER A 15 1.98 14.90 -15.65
N PHE A 16 1.09 15.28 -14.73
CA PHE A 16 -0.35 15.13 -14.96
C PHE A 16 -0.84 16.13 -16.02
N PRO A 17 -1.56 15.68 -17.07
CA PRO A 17 -2.02 16.56 -18.13
C PRO A 17 -3.06 17.54 -17.61
N GLN A 18 -2.92 18.81 -18.01
CA GLN A 18 -3.90 19.85 -17.69
C GLN A 18 -5.12 19.71 -18.60
N MET A 19 -6.30 19.87 -18.03
CA MET A 19 -7.56 19.81 -18.76
C MET A 19 -8.39 21.06 -18.50
N GLU A 20 -8.98 21.59 -19.56
CA GLU A 20 -9.95 22.69 -19.43
C GLU A 20 -11.27 22.18 -18.83
N ALA A 21 -11.85 22.99 -17.94
CA ALA A 21 -13.16 22.71 -17.36
C ALA A 21 -14.26 22.96 -18.40
N ASP A 22 -15.20 22.03 -18.53
CA ASP A 22 -16.43 22.23 -19.30
C ASP A 22 -17.55 22.70 -18.36
N LYS A 23 -18.25 23.76 -18.76
CA LYS A 23 -19.32 24.38 -17.94
C LYS A 23 -20.69 23.71 -18.08
N ASN A 24 -20.86 22.88 -19.11
CA ASN A 24 -22.15 22.28 -19.46
C ASN A 24 -22.30 20.81 -18.98
N ILE A 25 -21.49 20.38 -18.02
CA ILE A 25 -21.47 19.02 -17.52
C ILE A 25 -21.94 18.94 -16.07
N ASN A 26 -22.43 17.79 -15.70
CA ASN A 26 -22.54 17.39 -14.31
C ASN A 26 -21.23 16.74 -13.87
N ALA A 27 -20.45 17.46 -13.05
CA ALA A 27 -19.14 17.02 -12.60
C ALA A 27 -19.16 15.68 -11.84
N ASN A 28 -20.23 15.41 -11.06
CA ASN A 28 -20.37 14.15 -10.34
C ASN A 28 -20.59 12.97 -11.31
N VAL A 29 -21.44 13.17 -12.31
CA VAL A 29 -21.69 12.16 -13.35
C VAL A 29 -20.41 11.90 -14.15
N ALA A 30 -19.71 12.96 -14.59
CA ALA A 30 -18.46 12.84 -15.32
C ALA A 30 -17.38 12.10 -14.51
N ALA A 31 -17.22 12.42 -13.22
CA ALA A 31 -16.27 11.76 -12.32
C ALA A 31 -16.56 10.26 -12.16
N LEU A 32 -17.84 9.90 -11.95
CA LEU A 32 -18.23 8.49 -11.80
C LEU A 32 -18.04 7.70 -13.11
N ILE A 33 -18.36 8.30 -14.27
CA ILE A 33 -18.12 7.68 -15.58
C ILE A 33 -16.61 7.44 -15.78
N ALA A 34 -15.78 8.47 -15.55
CA ALA A 34 -14.34 8.35 -15.70
C ALA A 34 -13.77 7.27 -14.78
N HIS A 35 -14.20 7.22 -13.52
CA HIS A 35 -13.79 6.19 -12.57
C HIS A 35 -14.17 4.78 -13.06
N LEU A 36 -15.41 4.57 -13.50
CA LEU A 36 -15.87 3.26 -14.00
C LEU A 36 -15.08 2.81 -15.23
N GLU A 37 -14.83 3.70 -16.19
CA GLU A 37 -14.12 3.36 -17.42
C GLU A 37 -12.64 3.07 -17.16
N VAL A 38 -11.95 3.83 -16.30
CA VAL A 38 -10.57 3.54 -15.89
C VAL A 38 -10.50 2.23 -15.10
N SER A 39 -11.43 1.99 -14.16
CA SER A 39 -11.47 0.75 -13.39
C SER A 39 -11.61 -0.48 -14.28
N LYS A 40 -12.39 -0.40 -15.37
CA LYS A 40 -12.53 -1.50 -16.36
C LYS A 40 -11.23 -1.83 -17.09
N MET A 41 -10.28 -0.91 -17.17
CA MET A 41 -8.96 -1.18 -17.77
C MET A 41 -8.07 -1.97 -16.82
N LEU A 42 -8.28 -1.84 -15.50
CA LEU A 42 -7.40 -2.33 -14.45
C LEU A 42 -7.83 -3.67 -13.83
N ILE A 43 -9.07 -4.12 -14.08
CA ILE A 43 -9.62 -5.34 -13.48
C ILE A 43 -9.90 -6.43 -14.52
N PHE A 44 -9.77 -7.69 -14.08
CA PHE A 44 -10.08 -8.85 -14.93
C PHE A 44 -11.58 -9.13 -15.02
N SER A 45 -12.31 -9.08 -13.88
CA SER A 45 -13.75 -9.37 -13.81
C SER A 45 -14.57 -8.10 -14.03
N LYS A 46 -15.00 -7.88 -15.29
CA LYS A 46 -15.68 -6.64 -15.72
C LYS A 46 -17.20 -6.70 -15.60
N GLU A 47 -17.77 -7.89 -15.41
CA GLU A 47 -19.22 -8.14 -15.51
C GLU A 47 -20.00 -7.33 -14.49
N LYS A 48 -19.59 -7.35 -13.21
CA LYS A 48 -20.25 -6.59 -12.15
C LYS A 48 -20.19 -5.07 -12.39
N LEU A 49 -19.02 -4.60 -12.87
CA LEU A 49 -18.85 -3.18 -13.23
C LEU A 49 -19.73 -2.78 -14.43
N ASN A 50 -19.88 -3.64 -15.43
CA ASN A 50 -20.75 -3.37 -16.58
C ASN A 50 -22.21 -3.28 -16.14
N VAL A 51 -22.69 -4.20 -15.30
CA VAL A 51 -24.06 -4.15 -14.76
C VAL A 51 -24.32 -2.84 -14.01
N LEU A 52 -23.39 -2.45 -13.12
CA LEU A 52 -23.51 -1.19 -12.38
C LEU A 52 -23.50 0.01 -13.34
N LYS A 53 -22.57 0.03 -14.29
CA LYS A 53 -22.46 1.10 -15.30
C LYS A 53 -23.75 1.27 -16.08
N ASP A 54 -24.29 0.18 -16.63
CA ASP A 54 -25.48 0.21 -17.47
C ASP A 54 -26.69 0.71 -16.69
N SER A 55 -26.85 0.29 -15.43
CA SER A 55 -27.89 0.78 -14.52
C SER A 55 -27.77 2.30 -14.27
N LEU A 56 -26.56 2.80 -13.97
CA LEU A 56 -26.32 4.22 -13.76
C LEU A 56 -26.54 5.04 -15.04
N TYR A 57 -26.07 4.55 -16.19
CA TYR A 57 -26.23 5.22 -17.48
C TYR A 57 -27.70 5.37 -17.84
N GLN A 58 -28.50 4.31 -17.68
CA GLN A 58 -29.94 4.35 -17.90
C GLN A 58 -30.62 5.39 -16.98
N LYS A 59 -30.26 5.41 -15.71
CA LYS A 59 -30.80 6.39 -14.75
C LYS A 59 -30.48 7.83 -15.15
N TRP A 60 -29.23 8.13 -15.52
CA TRP A 60 -28.82 9.49 -15.88
C TRP A 60 -29.42 9.93 -17.21
N GLN A 61 -29.51 9.03 -18.21
CA GLN A 61 -30.18 9.33 -19.49
C GLN A 61 -31.66 9.66 -19.29
N ASN A 62 -32.34 8.93 -18.41
CA ASN A 62 -33.76 9.18 -18.12
C ASN A 62 -33.98 10.48 -17.32
N THR A 63 -33.00 10.92 -16.56
CA THR A 63 -33.08 12.18 -15.77
C THR A 63 -32.82 13.41 -16.64
N ASN A 64 -31.71 13.45 -17.37
CA ASN A 64 -31.34 14.52 -18.30
C ASN A 64 -30.37 14.00 -19.35
N LYS A 65 -30.90 13.60 -20.50
CA LYS A 65 -30.14 13.02 -21.60
C LYS A 65 -29.04 13.93 -22.13
N GLN A 66 -29.31 15.23 -22.25
CA GLN A 66 -28.35 16.19 -22.81
C GLN A 66 -27.16 16.40 -21.86
N GLU A 67 -27.45 16.63 -20.58
CA GLU A 67 -26.41 16.75 -19.53
C GLU A 67 -25.58 15.46 -19.41
N PHE A 68 -26.24 14.29 -19.47
CA PHE A 68 -25.56 12.99 -19.44
C PHE A 68 -24.59 12.86 -20.60
N LEU A 69 -25.02 13.14 -21.86
CA LEU A 69 -24.16 13.00 -23.04
C LEU A 69 -22.96 13.97 -22.99
N ALA A 70 -23.17 15.20 -22.56
CA ALA A 70 -22.08 16.18 -22.35
C ALA A 70 -21.08 15.69 -21.28
N SER A 71 -21.60 15.21 -20.14
CA SER A 71 -20.78 14.66 -19.05
C SER A 71 -19.99 13.41 -19.46
N GLN A 72 -20.62 12.52 -20.24
CA GLN A 72 -19.98 11.33 -20.80
C GLN A 72 -18.86 11.69 -21.78
N GLY A 73 -19.12 12.64 -22.70
CA GLY A 73 -18.11 13.08 -23.63
C GLY A 73 -16.88 13.69 -22.94
N TYR A 74 -17.11 14.50 -21.90
CA TYR A 74 -16.04 15.05 -21.07
C TYR A 74 -15.30 13.95 -20.31
N ALA A 75 -16.02 13.03 -19.66
CA ALA A 75 -15.43 11.91 -18.92
C ALA A 75 -14.50 11.05 -19.79
N LEU A 76 -14.91 10.76 -21.04
CA LEU A 76 -14.07 9.99 -21.95
C LEU A 76 -12.77 10.71 -22.35
N LYS A 77 -12.80 12.05 -22.45
CA LYS A 77 -11.56 12.84 -22.61
C LYS A 77 -10.65 12.70 -21.39
N VAL A 78 -11.22 12.79 -20.17
CA VAL A 78 -10.47 12.55 -18.92
C VAL A 78 -9.85 11.15 -18.92
N VAL A 79 -10.60 10.13 -19.31
CA VAL A 79 -10.11 8.74 -19.39
C VAL A 79 -8.93 8.61 -20.34
N SER A 80 -8.99 9.25 -21.52
CA SER A 80 -7.86 9.24 -22.47
C SER A 80 -6.60 9.87 -21.86
N HIS A 81 -6.73 11.04 -21.24
CA HIS A 81 -5.59 11.71 -20.59
C HIS A 81 -5.00 10.91 -19.43
N VAL A 82 -5.87 10.31 -18.60
CA VAL A 82 -5.42 9.44 -17.49
C VAL A 82 -4.70 8.21 -18.05
N LYS A 83 -5.22 7.61 -19.12
CA LYS A 83 -4.59 6.45 -19.76
C LYS A 83 -3.21 6.79 -20.31
N GLU A 84 -3.09 7.89 -21.07
CA GLU A 84 -1.80 8.36 -21.59
C GLU A 84 -0.80 8.63 -20.46
N TRP A 85 -1.25 9.23 -19.37
CA TRP A 85 -0.44 9.50 -18.20
C TRP A 85 0.01 8.22 -17.48
N MET A 86 -0.87 7.22 -17.38
CA MET A 86 -0.55 5.89 -16.84
C MET A 86 0.46 5.16 -17.74
N ASP A 87 0.25 5.16 -19.06
CA ASP A 87 1.15 4.48 -20.02
C ASP A 87 2.57 5.07 -19.99
N ALA A 88 2.72 6.33 -19.53
CA ALA A 88 3.99 7.04 -19.40
C ALA A 88 4.61 6.96 -17.99
N ASP A 89 4.11 6.10 -17.09
CA ASP A 89 4.62 5.97 -15.71
C ASP A 89 5.80 5.00 -15.57
N HIS A 90 6.18 4.33 -16.64
CA HIS A 90 7.22 3.31 -16.74
C HIS A 90 6.84 1.94 -16.12
N TYR A 91 5.62 1.74 -15.64
CA TYR A 91 5.20 0.44 -15.10
C TYR A 91 5.41 -0.70 -16.10
N ASN A 92 4.98 -0.53 -17.35
CA ASN A 92 5.14 -1.55 -18.39
C ASN A 92 6.62 -1.84 -18.68
N GLN A 93 7.48 -0.82 -18.65
CA GLN A 93 8.91 -0.97 -18.88
C GLN A 93 9.59 -1.79 -17.77
N THR A 94 9.14 -1.65 -16.51
CA THR A 94 9.70 -2.46 -15.41
C THR A 94 9.51 -3.96 -15.62
N ARG A 95 8.47 -4.38 -16.38
CA ARG A 95 8.17 -5.78 -16.70
C ARG A 95 9.17 -6.44 -17.65
N THR A 96 9.91 -5.64 -18.41
CA THR A 96 10.88 -6.10 -19.40
C THR A 96 12.32 -5.92 -18.94
N MET A 97 12.54 -5.36 -17.76
CA MET A 97 13.87 -5.20 -17.17
C MET A 97 14.43 -6.55 -16.68
N PRO A 98 15.78 -6.67 -16.55
CA PRO A 98 16.40 -7.90 -16.08
C PRO A 98 15.84 -8.38 -14.74
N LYS A 99 15.70 -9.68 -14.57
CA LYS A 99 15.34 -10.27 -13.28
C LYS A 99 16.43 -9.97 -12.24
N TYR A 100 16.02 -9.92 -10.98
CA TYR A 100 16.95 -9.81 -9.86
C TYR A 100 17.87 -11.05 -9.81
N THR A 101 19.15 -10.80 -9.64
CA THR A 101 20.15 -11.88 -9.48
C THR A 101 20.49 -12.02 -8.01
N VAL A 102 20.30 -13.23 -7.47
CA VAL A 102 20.66 -13.56 -6.08
C VAL A 102 22.17 -13.65 -5.96
N ASP A 103 22.75 -12.91 -5.01
CA ASP A 103 24.16 -13.04 -4.64
C ASP A 103 24.31 -13.94 -3.40
N THR A 104 24.75 -15.17 -3.59
CA THR A 104 24.95 -16.14 -2.53
C THR A 104 26.32 -16.04 -1.85
N ASN A 105 27.23 -15.19 -2.35
CA ASN A 105 28.56 -15.01 -1.77
C ASN A 105 28.57 -13.98 -0.63
N ASP A 106 27.55 -13.14 -0.54
CA ASP A 106 27.36 -12.15 0.53
C ASP A 106 26.23 -12.60 1.45
N ALA A 107 26.56 -13.06 2.64
CA ALA A 107 25.61 -13.54 3.63
C ALA A 107 24.61 -12.49 4.14
N SER A 108 24.87 -11.19 3.89
CA SER A 108 23.96 -10.11 4.24
C SER A 108 22.82 -9.92 3.23
N ARG A 109 22.95 -10.52 2.04
CA ARG A 109 22.05 -10.32 0.91
C ARG A 109 20.85 -11.25 0.95
N TRP A 110 19.73 -10.71 0.54
CA TRP A 110 18.48 -11.43 0.44
C TRP A 110 18.58 -12.65 -0.49
N GLN A 111 17.96 -13.72 -0.06
CA GLN A 111 17.80 -14.96 -0.79
C GLN A 111 16.35 -15.44 -0.73
N PRO A 112 15.85 -16.18 -1.74
CA PRO A 112 14.54 -16.80 -1.70
C PRO A 112 14.37 -17.69 -0.46
N THR A 113 13.19 -17.66 0.14
CA THR A 113 12.85 -18.40 1.37
C THR A 113 11.83 -19.51 1.11
N PRO A 114 11.77 -20.52 1.99
CA PRO A 114 10.72 -21.54 1.92
C PRO A 114 9.31 -20.91 1.98
N PRO A 115 8.25 -21.68 1.61
CA PRO A 115 8.30 -23.00 1.01
C PRO A 115 8.49 -23.00 -0.51
N ALA A 116 8.25 -21.87 -1.16
CA ALA A 116 8.16 -21.78 -2.63
C ALA A 116 9.45 -21.30 -3.31
N TYR A 117 10.40 -20.75 -2.56
CA TYR A 117 11.64 -20.17 -3.10
C TYR A 117 11.40 -19.26 -4.31
N MET A 118 10.41 -18.36 -4.18
CA MET A 118 9.96 -17.50 -5.27
C MET A 118 11.06 -16.49 -5.68
N ASP A 119 11.08 -16.19 -6.97
CA ASP A 119 11.90 -15.09 -7.52
C ASP A 119 11.56 -13.76 -6.83
N ALA A 120 12.53 -12.85 -6.78
CA ALA A 120 12.34 -11.50 -6.25
C ALA A 120 11.24 -10.74 -7.00
N ILE A 121 10.29 -10.17 -6.24
CA ILE A 121 9.15 -9.46 -6.79
C ILE A 121 9.43 -7.97 -6.88
N GLU A 122 9.11 -7.41 -8.07
CA GLU A 122 9.14 -5.98 -8.36
C GLU A 122 10.52 -5.29 -8.14
N PRO A 123 11.65 -5.87 -8.57
CA PRO A 123 12.98 -5.31 -8.29
C PRO A 123 13.20 -3.92 -8.90
N HIS A 124 12.34 -3.49 -9.81
CA HIS A 124 12.45 -2.21 -10.51
C HIS A 124 11.30 -1.24 -10.20
N TRP A 125 10.54 -1.47 -9.13
CA TRP A 125 9.41 -0.59 -8.80
C TRP A 125 9.85 0.85 -8.52
N ASN A 126 11.07 1.08 -8.06
CA ASN A 126 11.66 2.40 -7.91
C ASN A 126 11.88 3.17 -9.23
N LYS A 127 11.69 2.52 -10.40
CA LYS A 127 11.74 3.15 -11.74
C LYS A 127 10.38 3.66 -12.21
N ILE A 128 9.31 3.31 -11.51
CA ILE A 128 7.99 3.86 -11.77
C ILE A 128 8.00 5.34 -11.38
N ARG A 129 7.41 6.19 -12.21
CA ARG A 129 7.29 7.62 -11.92
C ARG A 129 6.45 7.83 -10.65
N PRO A 130 7.01 8.46 -9.61
CA PRO A 130 6.23 8.82 -8.43
C PRO A 130 5.11 9.82 -8.77
N PHE A 131 4.06 9.81 -7.99
CA PHE A 131 2.94 10.73 -8.16
C PHE A 131 3.28 12.13 -7.65
N LEU A 132 3.91 12.24 -6.51
CA LEU A 132 4.18 13.50 -5.82
C LEU A 132 5.65 13.62 -5.39
N LEU A 133 6.36 12.53 -5.12
CA LEU A 133 7.79 12.57 -4.86
C LEU A 133 8.57 13.03 -6.09
N GLN A 134 9.74 13.61 -5.89
CA GLN A 134 10.67 13.97 -6.97
C GLN A 134 11.45 12.74 -7.47
N SER A 135 11.80 11.84 -6.54
CA SER A 135 12.48 10.58 -6.82
C SER A 135 12.10 9.54 -5.76
N ALA A 136 12.34 8.26 -6.04
CA ALA A 136 12.05 7.16 -5.12
C ALA A 136 12.86 7.27 -3.81
N ASP A 137 14.08 7.79 -3.88
CA ASP A 137 15.02 7.95 -2.78
C ASP A 137 14.93 9.29 -2.02
N GLN A 138 13.88 10.10 -2.29
CA GLN A 138 13.75 11.44 -1.70
C GLN A 138 13.72 11.43 -0.17
N PHE A 139 13.17 10.39 0.44
CA PHE A 139 13.07 10.23 1.89
C PHE A 139 13.65 8.89 2.32
N LYS A 140 14.97 8.86 2.50
CA LYS A 140 15.63 7.67 3.03
C LYS A 140 15.36 7.52 4.52
N PRO A 141 15.05 6.29 4.98
CA PRO A 141 14.94 6.01 6.42
C PRO A 141 16.32 6.08 7.10
N LEU A 142 16.32 6.02 8.42
CA LEU A 142 17.55 5.73 9.16
C LEU A 142 18.09 4.36 8.72
N PRO A 143 19.41 4.15 8.64
CA PRO A 143 19.96 2.87 8.23
C PRO A 143 19.64 1.76 9.24
N HIS A 144 19.52 0.53 8.77
CA HIS A 144 19.50 -0.63 9.67
C HIS A 144 20.87 -0.84 10.33
N PRO A 145 20.96 -1.56 11.46
CA PRO A 145 22.24 -1.94 12.05
C PRO A 145 23.15 -2.64 11.04
N VAL A 146 24.46 -2.37 11.14
CA VAL A 146 25.43 -2.99 10.24
C VAL A 146 25.38 -4.51 10.41
N PHE A 147 25.24 -5.23 9.29
CA PHE A 147 25.20 -6.69 9.29
C PHE A 147 26.41 -7.29 10.00
N SER A 148 26.14 -8.12 11.00
CA SER A 148 27.16 -8.84 11.75
C SER A 148 26.55 -9.98 12.53
N LEU A 149 27.16 -11.17 12.46
CA LEU A 149 26.76 -12.34 13.24
C LEU A 149 27.50 -12.47 14.58
N LYS A 150 28.27 -11.44 15.00
CA LYS A 150 28.86 -11.40 16.34
C LYS A 150 27.74 -11.22 17.36
N LYS A 151 27.77 -12.02 18.44
CA LYS A 151 26.69 -12.10 19.45
C LYS A 151 26.38 -10.79 20.17
N ASP A 152 27.34 -9.87 20.24
CA ASP A 152 27.24 -8.55 20.88
C ASP A 152 26.86 -7.43 19.91
N SER A 153 26.80 -7.71 18.59
CA SER A 153 26.41 -6.71 17.60
C SER A 153 24.92 -6.36 17.66
N ASP A 154 24.57 -5.14 17.30
CA ASP A 154 23.19 -4.68 17.33
C ASP A 154 22.34 -5.44 16.30
N PHE A 155 22.89 -5.78 15.14
CA PHE A 155 22.19 -6.61 14.17
C PHE A 155 21.84 -8.02 14.71
N TYR A 156 22.80 -8.68 15.41
CA TYR A 156 22.55 -10.01 15.99
C TYR A 156 21.54 -9.94 17.13
N LYS A 157 21.51 -8.86 17.90
CA LYS A 157 20.48 -8.64 18.95
C LYS A 157 19.09 -8.54 18.33
N GLU A 158 18.92 -7.81 17.20
CA GLU A 158 17.63 -7.76 16.49
C GLU A 158 17.22 -9.13 15.94
N LEU A 159 18.17 -9.92 15.42
CA LEU A 159 17.91 -11.30 15.00
C LEU A 159 17.40 -12.16 16.17
N LEU A 160 18.07 -12.09 17.32
CA LEU A 160 17.64 -12.81 18.53
C LEU A 160 16.30 -12.31 19.05
N GLU A 161 16.00 -11.02 18.94
CA GLU A 161 14.69 -10.45 19.31
C GLU A 161 13.56 -11.08 18.51
N VAL A 162 13.71 -11.18 17.18
CA VAL A 162 12.71 -11.84 16.32
C VAL A 162 12.51 -13.29 16.75
N TYR A 163 13.59 -14.04 16.96
CA TYR A 163 13.52 -15.43 17.40
C TYR A 163 12.84 -15.59 18.77
N ALA A 164 13.21 -14.75 19.74
CA ALA A 164 12.65 -14.79 21.09
C ALA A 164 11.16 -14.41 21.12
N ILE A 165 10.75 -13.40 20.36
CA ILE A 165 9.35 -13.00 20.23
C ILE A 165 8.53 -14.13 19.62
N SER A 166 8.99 -14.69 18.49
CA SER A 166 8.31 -15.79 17.82
C SER A 166 8.15 -17.01 18.72
N LYS A 167 9.22 -17.41 19.43
CA LYS A 167 9.19 -18.53 20.37
C LYS A 167 8.18 -18.30 21.50
N ARG A 168 8.21 -17.13 22.14
CA ARG A 168 7.25 -16.74 23.18
C ARG A 168 5.82 -16.80 22.69
N ILE A 169 5.56 -16.32 21.46
CA ILE A 169 4.22 -16.33 20.85
C ILE A 169 3.75 -17.75 20.58
N THR A 170 4.62 -18.60 20.05
CA THR A 170 4.33 -20.02 19.80
C THR A 170 4.03 -20.77 21.10
N GLU A 171 4.75 -20.48 22.19
CA GLU A 171 4.50 -21.04 23.51
C GLU A 171 3.14 -20.62 24.10
N LYS A 172 2.66 -19.41 23.78
CA LYS A 172 1.30 -18.93 24.17
C LYS A 172 0.17 -19.59 23.38
N GLY A 173 0.50 -20.14 22.20
CA GLY A 173 -0.44 -20.79 21.29
C GLY A 173 -1.13 -19.86 20.29
N ASP A 174 -1.86 -20.46 19.37
CA ASP A 174 -2.48 -19.81 18.21
C ASP A 174 -3.58 -18.80 18.59
N GLU A 175 -4.08 -18.83 19.81
CA GLU A 175 -5.12 -17.91 20.33
C GLU A 175 -4.54 -16.64 20.97
N SER A 176 -3.20 -16.48 20.95
CA SER A 176 -2.57 -15.27 21.51
C SER A 176 -2.92 -14.02 20.69
N GLU A 177 -3.01 -12.88 21.36
CA GLU A 177 -3.29 -11.59 20.73
C GLU A 177 -2.24 -11.23 19.66
N GLU A 178 -0.98 -11.56 19.90
CA GLU A 178 0.10 -11.33 18.95
C GLU A 178 -0.09 -12.12 17.63
N VAL A 179 -0.60 -13.37 17.73
CA VAL A 179 -0.96 -14.17 16.54
C VAL A 179 -2.17 -13.56 15.82
N ALA A 180 -3.17 -13.13 16.58
CA ALA A 180 -4.34 -12.47 16.02
C ALA A 180 -3.96 -11.20 15.26
N ILE A 181 -3.10 -10.35 15.83
CA ILE A 181 -2.54 -9.16 15.19
C ILE A 181 -1.75 -9.54 13.92
N ALA A 182 -0.85 -10.52 14.00
CA ALA A 182 -0.06 -10.94 12.85
C ALA A 182 -0.96 -11.42 11.70
N LYS A 183 -1.97 -12.24 12.00
CA LYS A 183 -2.91 -12.77 11.00
C LYS A 183 -3.82 -11.71 10.40
N PHE A 184 -4.30 -10.74 11.21
CA PHE A 184 -5.16 -9.65 10.76
C PHE A 184 -4.45 -8.75 9.73
N TRP A 185 -3.19 -8.42 9.98
CA TRP A 185 -2.38 -7.63 9.07
C TRP A 185 -1.58 -8.46 8.05
N ASP A 186 -1.89 -9.77 7.90
CA ASP A 186 -1.22 -10.61 6.89
C ASP A 186 -1.81 -10.38 5.50
N CYS A 187 -1.56 -9.21 4.98
CA CYS A 187 -1.96 -8.80 3.64
C CYS A 187 -0.92 -9.24 2.58
N ASN A 188 -0.37 -10.45 2.71
CA ASN A 188 0.58 -11.00 1.74
C ASN A 188 -0.16 -11.77 0.64
N PRO A 189 -0.25 -11.23 -0.60
CA PRO A 189 -0.94 -11.91 -1.70
C PRO A 189 -0.18 -13.13 -2.25
N TYR A 190 1.06 -13.36 -1.80
CA TYR A 190 1.96 -14.41 -2.29
C TYR A 190 2.05 -15.61 -1.35
N VAL A 191 1.08 -15.77 -0.45
CA VAL A 191 1.04 -16.96 0.42
C VAL A 191 0.77 -18.21 -0.41
N SER A 192 1.69 -19.16 -0.38
CA SER A 192 1.57 -20.43 -1.06
C SER A 192 1.40 -21.56 -0.04
N VAL A 193 0.42 -22.43 -0.26
CA VAL A 193 0.20 -23.62 0.53
C VAL A 193 0.38 -24.83 -0.38
N THR A 194 1.36 -25.68 -0.07
CA THR A 194 1.57 -26.93 -0.81
C THR A 194 0.81 -28.06 -0.14
N ARG A 195 -0.10 -28.70 -0.89
CA ARG A 195 -0.79 -29.92 -0.48
C ARG A 195 -0.56 -31.02 -1.53
N GLY A 196 0.34 -31.95 -1.23
CA GLY A 196 0.76 -32.98 -2.18
C GLY A 196 1.45 -32.37 -3.41
N HIS A 197 0.91 -32.62 -4.61
CA HIS A 197 1.44 -32.09 -5.87
C HIS A 197 0.86 -30.74 -6.29
N PHE A 198 -0.04 -30.15 -5.49
CA PHE A 198 -0.71 -28.90 -5.81
C PHE A 198 -0.23 -27.78 -4.90
N MET A 199 0.06 -26.62 -5.51
CA MET A 199 0.32 -25.37 -4.82
C MET A 199 -0.95 -24.51 -4.92
N PHE A 200 -1.45 -24.08 -3.78
CA PHE A 200 -2.59 -23.17 -3.69
C PHE A 200 -2.11 -21.81 -3.21
N ALA A 201 -2.55 -20.75 -3.89
CA ALA A 201 -2.40 -19.40 -3.40
C ALA A 201 -3.67 -18.99 -2.64
N THR A 202 -3.52 -18.60 -1.38
CA THR A 202 -4.62 -18.00 -0.63
C THR A 202 -4.75 -16.55 -1.06
N LYS A 203 -5.94 -16.15 -1.52
CA LYS A 203 -6.21 -14.74 -1.84
C LYS A 203 -6.33 -13.95 -0.55
N LYS A 204 -5.52 -12.90 -0.43
CA LYS A 204 -5.59 -11.88 0.61
C LYS A 204 -5.54 -10.51 -0.03
N ILE A 205 -5.99 -9.49 0.68
CA ILE A 205 -5.83 -8.11 0.22
C ILE A 205 -4.35 -7.68 0.40
N THR A 206 -3.93 -6.68 -0.37
CA THR A 206 -2.61 -6.08 -0.17
C THR A 206 -2.67 -5.03 0.95
N PRO A 207 -1.52 -4.64 1.55
CA PRO A 207 -1.51 -3.57 2.57
C PRO A 207 -2.16 -2.27 2.07
N GLY A 208 -1.92 -1.91 0.82
CA GLY A 208 -2.58 -0.75 0.19
C GLY A 208 -4.10 -0.91 0.09
N ALA A 209 -4.58 -2.09 -0.31
CA ALA A 209 -6.02 -2.35 -0.42
C ALA A 209 -6.71 -2.36 0.96
N HIS A 210 -6.03 -2.83 2.01
CA HIS A 210 -6.52 -2.76 3.39
C HIS A 210 -6.77 -1.30 3.80
N TRP A 211 -5.79 -0.42 3.60
CA TRP A 211 -5.95 1.01 3.89
C TRP A 211 -7.02 1.69 3.03
N ILE A 212 -7.24 1.25 1.80
CA ILE A 212 -8.38 1.71 0.98
C ILE A 212 -9.72 1.23 1.56
N GLY A 213 -9.77 0.05 2.18
CA GLY A 213 -10.91 -0.41 2.99
C GLY A 213 -11.16 0.52 4.18
N ILE A 214 -10.13 0.91 4.91
CA ILE A 214 -10.25 1.86 6.04
C ILE A 214 -10.76 3.24 5.56
N VAL A 215 -10.36 3.72 4.37
CA VAL A 215 -10.95 4.94 3.76
C VAL A 215 -12.46 4.79 3.61
N LYS A 216 -12.95 3.62 3.15
CA LYS A 216 -14.40 3.35 3.05
C LYS A 216 -15.07 3.49 4.41
N ILE A 217 -14.52 2.85 5.45
CA ILE A 217 -15.04 2.91 6.81
C ILE A 217 -15.13 4.36 7.31
N ALA A 218 -14.05 5.12 7.16
CA ALA A 218 -13.97 6.52 7.60
C ALA A 218 -14.98 7.42 6.87
N THR A 219 -15.11 7.27 5.54
CA THR A 219 -16.06 8.06 4.74
C THR A 219 -17.52 7.71 5.03
N GLN A 220 -17.81 6.44 5.29
CA GLN A 220 -19.14 6.00 5.71
C GLN A 220 -19.50 6.49 7.11
N LYS A 221 -18.60 6.35 8.07
CA LYS A 221 -18.81 6.79 9.46
C LYS A 221 -19.07 8.31 9.56
N THR A 222 -18.45 9.11 8.69
CA THR A 222 -18.63 10.57 8.65
C THR A 222 -19.77 11.02 7.74
N ASN A 223 -20.51 10.12 7.09
CA ASN A 223 -21.49 10.44 6.06
C ASN A 223 -20.94 11.39 4.99
N ALA A 224 -19.69 11.13 4.56
CA ALA A 224 -19.00 11.96 3.59
C ALA A 224 -19.76 12.01 2.25
N ASN A 225 -19.89 13.22 1.67
CA ASN A 225 -20.46 13.34 0.33
C ASN A 225 -19.49 12.79 -0.73
N LEU A 226 -19.97 12.65 -1.99
CA LEU A 226 -19.19 12.08 -3.08
C LEU A 226 -17.82 12.75 -3.24
N MET A 227 -17.74 14.07 -3.18
CA MET A 227 -16.49 14.80 -3.38
C MET A 227 -15.51 14.63 -2.21
N GLN A 228 -16.01 14.56 -0.97
CA GLN A 228 -15.21 14.26 0.21
C GLN A 228 -14.68 12.83 0.12
N THR A 229 -15.51 11.88 -0.28
CA THR A 229 -15.14 10.49 -0.50
C THR A 229 -14.04 10.36 -1.56
N VAL A 230 -14.24 10.93 -2.74
CA VAL A 230 -13.22 10.93 -3.81
C VAL A 230 -11.92 11.58 -3.36
N ASN A 231 -11.99 12.69 -2.62
CA ASN A 231 -10.79 13.35 -2.07
C ASN A 231 -10.03 12.43 -1.09
N ALA A 232 -10.73 11.71 -0.22
CA ALA A 232 -10.10 10.80 0.73
C ALA A 232 -9.43 9.62 0.01
N TYR A 233 -10.14 8.97 -0.90
CA TYR A 233 -9.58 7.87 -1.70
C TYR A 233 -8.36 8.33 -2.51
N THR A 234 -8.47 9.46 -3.21
CA THR A 234 -7.37 9.96 -4.06
C THR A 234 -6.12 10.23 -3.24
N LYS A 235 -6.23 11.01 -2.16
CA LYS A 235 -5.05 11.41 -1.38
C LYS A 235 -4.40 10.21 -0.68
N THR A 236 -5.20 9.29 -0.14
CA THR A 236 -4.66 8.08 0.49
C THR A 236 -4.01 7.16 -0.55
N SER A 237 -4.61 6.98 -1.73
CA SER A 237 -4.02 6.18 -2.81
C SER A 237 -2.69 6.74 -3.30
N LEU A 238 -2.58 8.07 -3.45
CA LEU A 238 -1.33 8.74 -3.85
C LEU A 238 -0.22 8.52 -2.81
N ALA A 239 -0.57 8.64 -1.52
CA ALA A 239 0.38 8.41 -0.43
C ALA A 239 0.85 6.95 -0.39
N ILE A 240 -0.06 6.00 -0.53
CA ILE A 240 0.26 4.57 -0.58
C ILE A 240 1.17 4.24 -1.77
N ALA A 241 0.87 4.77 -2.95
CA ALA A 241 1.66 4.49 -4.15
C ALA A 241 3.09 5.03 -4.04
N ASP A 242 3.27 6.28 -3.63
CA ASP A 242 4.58 6.87 -3.43
C ASP A 242 5.34 6.20 -2.28
N ALA A 243 4.65 5.76 -1.22
CA ALA A 243 5.22 4.99 -0.13
C ALA A 243 5.77 3.63 -0.61
N PHE A 244 5.05 2.92 -1.47
CA PHE A 244 5.56 1.69 -2.08
C PHE A 244 6.78 1.93 -2.96
N ILE A 245 6.78 2.96 -3.80
CA ILE A 245 7.92 3.30 -4.67
C ILE A 245 9.17 3.58 -3.82
N SER A 246 9.04 4.38 -2.76
CA SER A 246 10.15 4.69 -1.86
C SER A 246 10.61 3.49 -1.04
N CYS A 247 9.68 2.68 -0.52
CA CYS A 247 10.02 1.47 0.21
C CYS A 247 10.76 0.45 -0.67
N TRP A 248 10.35 0.28 -1.94
CA TRP A 248 11.00 -0.64 -2.86
C TRP A 248 12.37 -0.17 -3.32
N ASP A 249 12.60 1.15 -3.42
CA ASP A 249 13.94 1.70 -3.60
C ASP A 249 14.87 1.27 -2.46
N GLU A 250 14.42 1.44 -1.23
CA GLU A 250 15.20 1.06 -0.05
C GLU A 250 15.44 -0.45 0.04
N LYS A 251 14.41 -1.26 -0.26
CA LYS A 251 14.53 -2.73 -0.25
C LYS A 251 15.64 -3.24 -1.17
N TYR A 252 15.64 -2.79 -2.41
CA TYR A 252 16.59 -3.30 -3.40
C TYR A 252 17.93 -2.57 -3.39
N SER A 253 18.04 -1.41 -2.76
CA SER A 253 19.32 -0.74 -2.52
C SER A 253 20.07 -1.33 -1.32
N THR A 254 19.38 -1.64 -0.22
CA THR A 254 19.99 -2.31 0.95
C THR A 254 20.14 -3.81 0.74
N ASN A 255 19.16 -4.42 0.07
CA ASN A 255 19.15 -5.85 -0.25
C ASN A 255 19.32 -6.77 0.98
N LEU A 256 18.77 -6.37 2.13
CA LEU A 256 19.00 -7.04 3.41
C LEU A 256 18.33 -8.40 3.48
N ILE A 257 19.05 -9.36 4.06
CA ILE A 257 18.61 -10.73 4.31
C ILE A 257 17.46 -10.79 5.32
N ARG A 258 16.54 -11.76 5.14
CA ARG A 258 15.41 -12.00 6.03
C ARG A 258 15.80 -12.76 7.30
N PRO A 259 15.06 -12.53 8.43
CA PRO A 259 15.26 -13.27 9.67
C PRO A 259 15.22 -14.79 9.48
N GLU A 260 14.26 -15.30 8.69
CA GLU A 260 14.08 -16.73 8.45
C GLU A 260 15.36 -17.40 7.96
N THR A 261 16.03 -16.82 6.97
CA THR A 261 17.28 -17.39 6.44
C THR A 261 18.36 -17.47 7.52
N LEU A 262 18.56 -16.40 8.28
CA LEU A 262 19.61 -16.36 9.29
C LEU A 262 19.30 -17.21 10.52
N ILE A 263 18.04 -17.29 10.93
CA ILE A 263 17.62 -18.15 12.05
C ILE A 263 17.86 -19.61 11.69
N HIS A 264 17.45 -20.06 10.48
CA HIS A 264 17.71 -21.42 10.01
C HIS A 264 19.21 -21.75 9.97
N GLN A 265 20.03 -20.82 9.51
CA GLN A 265 21.47 -21.07 9.35
C GLN A 265 22.26 -21.03 10.65
N ASN A 266 21.83 -20.23 11.66
CA ASN A 266 22.70 -19.89 12.79
C ASN A 266 22.10 -20.18 14.17
N ILE A 267 20.78 -20.45 14.29
CA ILE A 267 20.10 -20.55 15.58
C ILE A 267 19.28 -21.84 15.68
N ASP A 268 18.34 -22.06 14.75
CA ASP A 268 17.34 -23.12 14.84
C ASP A 268 16.87 -23.49 13.42
N THR A 269 17.32 -24.65 12.94
CA THR A 269 17.04 -25.15 11.58
C THR A 269 15.57 -25.50 11.34
N ASP A 270 14.82 -25.77 12.39
CA ASP A 270 13.41 -26.20 12.33
C ASP A 270 12.44 -25.03 12.62
N TRP A 271 12.97 -23.85 12.92
CA TRP A 271 12.15 -22.67 13.20
C TRP A 271 11.32 -22.26 11.99
N LEU A 272 10.07 -21.90 12.21
CA LEU A 272 9.19 -21.36 11.18
C LEU A 272 8.62 -20.02 11.64
N PRO A 273 8.59 -19.00 10.75
CA PRO A 273 7.88 -17.77 11.04
C PRO A 273 6.36 -18.02 11.10
N ILE A 274 5.63 -17.23 11.89
CA ILE A 274 4.16 -17.31 11.97
C ILE A 274 3.53 -16.93 10.63
N LEU A 275 4.13 -15.99 9.92
CA LEU A 275 3.72 -15.58 8.57
C LEU A 275 4.76 -16.03 7.56
N GLN A 276 4.29 -16.42 6.38
CA GLN A 276 5.19 -16.72 5.28
C GLN A 276 6.02 -15.50 4.89
N THR A 277 7.35 -15.67 4.83
CA THR A 277 8.27 -14.63 4.41
C THR A 277 8.02 -14.20 2.96
N PRO A 278 7.77 -12.91 2.70
CA PRO A 278 7.53 -12.43 1.35
C PRO A 278 8.80 -12.45 0.48
N PRO A 279 8.67 -12.66 -0.85
CA PRO A 279 9.79 -12.86 -1.77
C PRO A 279 10.43 -11.54 -2.23
N PHE A 280 10.98 -10.77 -1.31
CA PHE A 280 11.74 -9.53 -1.55
C PHE A 280 12.60 -9.16 -0.33
N PRO A 281 13.63 -8.29 -0.50
CA PRO A 281 14.53 -7.89 0.57
C PRO A 281 13.81 -7.34 1.81
N GLU A 282 14.48 -7.44 2.94
CA GLU A 282 13.87 -7.21 4.24
C GLU A 282 13.56 -5.73 4.51
N TYR A 283 14.56 -4.83 4.35
CA TYR A 283 14.55 -3.44 4.83
C TYR A 283 14.05 -2.45 3.75
N THR A 284 13.10 -1.54 4.05
CA THR A 284 12.27 -1.39 5.23
C THR A 284 11.00 -2.23 5.13
N SER A 285 10.21 -2.35 6.23
CA SER A 285 8.93 -3.05 6.21
C SER A 285 7.90 -2.33 5.34
N GLY A 286 7.41 -2.99 4.29
CA GLY A 286 6.40 -2.43 3.39
C GLY A 286 5.09 -2.07 4.10
N HIS A 287 4.62 -2.91 5.04
CA HIS A 287 3.46 -2.61 5.87
C HIS A 287 3.67 -1.34 6.70
N SER A 288 4.85 -1.19 7.32
CA SER A 288 5.17 -0.03 8.13
C SER A 288 5.15 1.27 7.32
N VAL A 289 5.83 1.29 6.16
CA VAL A 289 5.92 2.49 5.31
C VAL A 289 4.54 2.89 4.77
N VAL A 290 3.79 1.93 4.23
CA VAL A 290 2.46 2.19 3.67
C VAL A 290 1.48 2.64 4.74
N SER A 291 1.47 1.95 5.89
CA SER A 291 0.57 2.29 6.99
C SER A 291 0.90 3.65 7.62
N GLY A 292 2.19 3.96 7.76
CA GLY A 292 2.63 5.29 8.21
C GLY A 292 2.14 6.40 7.29
N ALA A 293 2.29 6.24 5.98
CA ALA A 293 1.86 7.25 5.01
C ALA A 293 0.33 7.41 4.97
N ALA A 294 -0.41 6.30 4.97
CA ALA A 294 -1.88 6.31 4.94
C ALA A 294 -2.46 6.93 6.20
N SER A 295 -1.93 6.58 7.39
CA SER A 295 -2.41 7.10 8.68
C SER A 295 -2.30 8.61 8.77
N VAL A 296 -1.19 9.21 8.32
CA VAL A 296 -1.01 10.67 8.30
C VAL A 296 -2.06 11.35 7.41
N VAL A 297 -2.31 10.82 6.23
CA VAL A 297 -3.30 11.38 5.31
C VAL A 297 -4.70 11.29 5.91
N LEU A 298 -5.09 10.14 6.45
CA LEU A 298 -6.41 9.93 7.04
C LEU A 298 -6.60 10.78 8.30
N THR A 299 -5.61 10.86 9.17
CA THR A 299 -5.61 11.75 10.35
C THR A 299 -5.80 13.21 9.93
N THR A 300 -5.11 13.65 8.87
CA THR A 300 -5.28 15.02 8.34
C THR A 300 -6.70 15.30 7.82
N LEU A 301 -7.39 14.28 7.32
CA LEU A 301 -8.72 14.42 6.72
C LEU A 301 -9.85 14.27 7.74
N PHE A 302 -9.69 13.41 8.75
CA PHE A 302 -10.75 13.00 9.66
C PHE A 302 -10.50 13.36 11.13
N GLY A 303 -9.30 13.77 11.49
CA GLY A 303 -8.91 14.15 12.87
C GLY A 303 -8.03 13.12 13.58
N ASP A 304 -7.40 13.56 14.67
CA ASP A 304 -6.41 12.78 15.41
C ASP A 304 -7.06 11.64 16.22
N ASP A 305 -8.22 11.87 16.81
CA ASP A 305 -8.94 10.93 17.69
C ASP A 305 -10.07 10.21 16.94
N PHE A 306 -9.82 9.81 15.68
CA PHE A 306 -10.81 9.11 14.87
C PHE A 306 -10.82 7.63 15.21
N ALA A 307 -11.65 7.23 16.17
CA ALA A 307 -11.87 5.82 16.52
C ALA A 307 -12.69 5.12 15.43
N PHE A 308 -12.38 3.87 15.10
CA PHE A 308 -13.13 3.07 14.12
C PHE A 308 -12.99 1.58 14.37
N ASP A 309 -13.95 0.83 13.84
CA ASP A 309 -13.95 -0.62 13.78
C ASP A 309 -13.55 -1.04 12.37
N ASP A 310 -12.46 -1.79 12.25
CA ASP A 310 -11.94 -2.29 11.00
C ASP A 310 -12.54 -3.66 10.69
N ASP A 311 -13.42 -3.70 9.72
CA ASP A 311 -14.12 -4.89 9.23
C ASP A 311 -13.57 -5.41 7.89
N THR A 312 -12.44 -4.86 7.41
CA THR A 312 -11.90 -5.17 6.09
C THR A 312 -11.57 -6.65 5.89
N GLU A 313 -11.20 -7.35 6.96
CA GLU A 313 -10.80 -8.76 6.94
C GLU A 313 -11.96 -9.75 7.24
N LEU A 314 -13.17 -9.27 7.51
CA LEU A 314 -14.34 -10.14 7.75
C LEU A 314 -14.61 -11.11 6.59
N GLN A 315 -14.43 -10.66 5.35
CA GLN A 315 -14.62 -11.49 4.16
C GLN A 315 -13.61 -12.65 4.06
N PHE A 316 -12.52 -12.58 4.81
CA PHE A 316 -11.48 -13.60 4.91
C PHE A 316 -11.56 -14.43 6.20
N GLY A 317 -12.64 -14.23 6.99
CA GLY A 317 -12.93 -14.99 8.21
C GLY A 317 -12.21 -14.50 9.46
N LEU A 318 -11.61 -13.30 9.44
CA LEU A 318 -10.98 -12.71 10.61
C LEU A 318 -11.96 -11.75 11.34
N PRO A 319 -11.88 -11.64 12.68
CA PRO A 319 -12.75 -10.77 13.45
C PRO A 319 -12.47 -9.29 13.19
N VAL A 320 -13.46 -8.45 13.48
CA VAL A 320 -13.31 -6.99 13.51
C VAL A 320 -12.28 -6.59 14.57
N ARG A 321 -11.45 -5.59 14.26
CA ARG A 321 -10.54 -4.97 15.21
C ARG A 321 -10.86 -3.49 15.38
N SER A 322 -10.85 -3.02 16.64
CA SER A 322 -11.17 -1.63 16.99
C SER A 322 -9.90 -0.83 17.25
N PHE A 323 -9.84 0.37 16.69
CA PHE A 323 -8.70 1.28 16.84
C PHE A 323 -9.17 2.64 17.36
N SER A 324 -8.36 3.26 18.22
CA SER A 324 -8.59 4.60 18.76
C SER A 324 -8.28 5.71 17.78
N SER A 325 -7.39 5.43 16.81
CA SER A 325 -6.94 6.37 15.79
C SER A 325 -6.32 5.65 14.59
N PHE A 326 -6.09 6.36 13.48
CA PHE A 326 -5.34 5.81 12.35
C PHE A 326 -3.86 5.57 12.69
N TYR A 327 -3.29 6.35 13.61
CA TYR A 327 -1.93 6.10 14.10
C TYR A 327 -1.82 4.82 14.92
N ASP A 328 -2.83 4.54 15.74
CA ASP A 328 -2.94 3.29 16.50
C ASP A 328 -2.97 2.09 15.55
N ALA A 329 -3.85 2.10 14.55
CA ALA A 329 -3.90 1.08 13.50
C ALA A 329 -2.58 0.93 12.75
N SER A 330 -1.90 2.03 12.41
CA SER A 330 -0.61 1.96 11.70
C SER A 330 0.51 1.38 12.55
N SER A 331 0.49 1.64 13.84
CA SER A 331 1.46 1.08 14.80
C SER A 331 1.26 -0.43 14.97
N GLU A 332 0.00 -0.88 15.03
CA GLU A 332 -0.32 -2.31 15.07
C GLU A 332 0.05 -3.01 13.77
N ALA A 333 -0.24 -2.40 12.61
CA ALA A 333 0.17 -2.92 11.32
C ALA A 333 1.70 -3.08 11.20
N ALA A 334 2.45 -2.15 11.76
CA ALA A 334 3.91 -2.20 11.76
C ALA A 334 4.43 -3.33 12.65
N ILE A 335 4.02 -3.39 13.93
CA ILE A 335 4.50 -4.42 14.87
C ILE A 335 4.05 -5.84 14.49
N SER A 336 2.95 -5.97 13.77
CA SER A 336 2.45 -7.26 13.27
C SER A 336 3.50 -8.05 12.50
N ARG A 337 4.45 -7.35 11.86
CA ARG A 337 5.50 -7.96 11.05
C ARG A 337 6.61 -8.61 11.89
N MET A 338 6.88 -8.04 13.07
CA MET A 338 7.74 -8.69 14.06
C MET A 338 7.06 -9.91 14.68
N TYR A 339 5.78 -9.79 15.05
CA TYR A 339 4.99 -10.91 15.54
C TYR A 339 4.91 -12.04 14.49
N GLY A 340 4.83 -11.67 13.22
CA GLY A 340 4.91 -12.60 12.11
C GLY A 340 6.26 -13.29 11.91
N GLY A 341 7.34 -12.80 12.54
CA GLY A 341 8.68 -13.36 12.43
C GLY A 341 9.42 -13.01 11.12
N ILE A 342 8.97 -12.02 10.36
CA ILE A 342 9.47 -11.77 9.00
C ILE A 342 10.22 -10.45 8.83
N HIS A 343 10.31 -9.62 9.88
CA HIS A 343 11.03 -8.36 9.88
C HIS A 343 11.81 -8.13 11.18
N TYR A 344 12.96 -7.43 11.08
CA TYR A 344 13.71 -6.92 12.21
C TYR A 344 13.06 -5.65 12.76
N ARG A 345 13.45 -5.28 13.99
CA ARG A 345 12.95 -4.07 14.68
C ARG A 345 13.20 -2.81 13.87
N ALA A 346 14.42 -2.60 13.42
CA ALA A 346 14.78 -1.42 12.64
C ALA A 346 13.94 -1.27 11.37
N ALA A 347 13.60 -2.37 10.68
CA ALA A 347 12.77 -2.31 9.48
C ALA A 347 11.33 -1.88 9.78
N VAL A 348 10.81 -2.29 10.95
CA VAL A 348 9.46 -1.94 11.41
C VAL A 348 9.40 -0.47 11.84
N ASP A 349 10.29 -0.06 12.73
CA ASP A 349 10.25 1.27 13.35
C ASP A 349 10.66 2.37 12.36
N ASN A 350 11.79 2.19 11.66
CA ASN A 350 12.27 3.14 10.66
C ASN A 350 11.35 3.18 9.43
N GLY A 351 10.72 2.06 9.08
CA GLY A 351 9.73 2.01 8.01
C GLY A 351 8.47 2.80 8.35
N LEU A 352 7.98 2.69 9.59
CA LEU A 352 6.81 3.46 10.05
C LEU A 352 7.12 4.97 10.02
N GLU A 353 8.28 5.36 10.47
CA GLU A 353 8.71 6.77 10.46
C GLU A 353 8.92 7.28 9.02
N GLN A 354 9.57 6.52 8.14
CA GLN A 354 9.67 6.82 6.72
C GLN A 354 8.29 7.09 6.12
N GLY A 355 7.32 6.23 6.39
CA GLY A 355 5.94 6.38 5.93
C GLY A 355 5.28 7.66 6.44
N LYS A 356 5.44 7.97 7.73
CA LYS A 356 4.90 9.21 8.31
C LYS A 356 5.50 10.47 7.67
N ILE A 357 6.81 10.51 7.47
CA ILE A 357 7.51 11.62 6.80
C ILE A 357 6.96 11.80 5.38
N LEU A 358 6.81 10.72 4.62
CA LEU A 358 6.20 10.71 3.29
C LEU A 358 4.77 11.24 3.32
N GLY A 359 3.93 10.75 4.22
CA GLY A 359 2.55 11.20 4.38
C GLY A 359 2.46 12.71 4.66
N HIS A 360 3.28 13.22 5.57
CA HIS A 360 3.36 14.65 5.86
C HIS A 360 3.78 15.49 4.65
N PHE A 361 4.80 15.03 3.92
CA PHE A 361 5.23 15.70 2.69
C PHE A 361 4.09 15.78 1.66
N ILE A 362 3.40 14.68 1.42
CA ILE A 362 2.30 14.61 0.45
C ILE A 362 1.17 15.56 0.83
N VAL A 363 0.75 15.54 2.11
CA VAL A 363 -0.26 16.47 2.64
C VAL A 363 0.16 17.93 2.46
N GLN A 364 1.42 18.25 2.76
CA GLN A 364 1.94 19.61 2.63
C GLN A 364 2.03 20.04 1.15
N LYS A 365 2.51 19.17 0.26
CA LYS A 365 2.62 19.47 -1.18
C LYS A 365 1.26 19.77 -1.78
N ILE A 366 0.26 18.95 -1.46
CA ILE A 366 -1.13 19.18 -1.91
C ILE A 366 -1.70 20.50 -1.34
N ARG A 367 -1.40 20.83 -0.07
CA ARG A 367 -1.87 22.09 0.56
C ARG A 367 -1.19 23.34 -0.01
N LYS A 368 0.11 23.30 -0.33
CA LYS A 368 0.86 24.44 -0.90
C LYS A 368 0.32 24.81 -2.28
N ASN A 369 0.06 23.82 -3.11
CA ASN A 369 -0.53 24.02 -4.43
C ASN A 369 -1.93 24.68 -4.33
N ASN A 370 -2.69 24.43 -3.25
CA ASN A 370 -3.96 25.08 -2.97
C ASN A 370 -3.85 26.58 -2.62
N LYS A 371 -2.71 27.04 -2.06
CA LYS A 371 -2.52 28.46 -1.69
C LYS A 371 -2.01 29.31 -2.85
N GLN A 372 -1.14 28.76 -3.69
CA GLN A 372 -0.54 29.50 -4.83
C GLN A 372 -1.57 29.85 -5.92
N ASN A 373 -2.64 29.08 -6.05
CA ASN A 373 -3.70 29.33 -7.05
C ASN A 373 -4.88 30.16 -6.50
N ARG A 374 -4.78 30.71 -5.28
CA ARG A 374 -5.78 31.64 -4.71
C ARG A 374 -5.35 33.10 -4.78
N ASN A 375 -4.13 33.38 -5.21
CA ASN A 375 -3.57 34.69 -5.52
C ASN A 375 -3.50 34.91 -7.04
#